data_72bbd35a8f1f52c6ce2912df62bbf182
#
_entry.id   72bbd35a8f1f52c6ce2912df62bbf182
#
_cell.length_a   1.000
_cell.length_b   1.000
_cell.length_c   1.000
_cell.angle_alpha   90.00
_cell.angle_beta   90.00
_cell.angle_gamma   90.00
#
_symmetry.space_group_name_H-M   'P 1'
#
loop_
_entity.id
_entity.type
_entity.pdbx_description
1 polymer ?
#
loop_
_entity_poly.entity_id
_entity_poly.type
_entity_poly.pdbx_seq_one_letter_code
_entity_poly.pdbx_strand_id
1 'polypeptide(L)'
;LLYLINWYWSWMEYQLVFSTSSMSDAQVKLAKAIAILTQKWPDNSLVAGINAAQLQRVIITESPKAMHTKSIDKENEEGLFGVYKRVIQRVSDMVIDLNPKYAYPHMLITTVVEGAHQMRFFADHLPTITDQVENQAQLVESFYQDLIQKTII
;
A
#
# COMPACT_ATOMS: atom_id res chain seq x y z
N LEU A 1 14.87 11.93 0.79
CA LEU A 1 13.91 10.94 1.28
C LEU A 1 12.49 11.21 0.77
N LEU A 2 11.96 12.42 0.92
CA LEU A 2 10.63 12.77 0.41
C LEU A 2 10.50 12.56 -1.10
N TYR A 3 11.57 12.83 -1.85
CA TYR A 3 11.61 12.56 -3.28
C TYR A 3 11.40 11.07 -3.59
N LEU A 4 12.09 10.19 -2.86
CA LEU A 4 11.96 8.74 -3.02
C LEU A 4 10.57 8.24 -2.64
N ILE A 5 10.00 8.80 -1.57
CA ILE A 5 8.63 8.47 -1.13
C ILE A 5 7.62 8.86 -2.21
N ASN A 6 7.71 10.07 -2.75
CA ASN A 6 6.84 10.54 -3.82
C ASN A 6 6.99 9.69 -5.08
N TRP A 7 8.21 9.32 -5.42
CA TRP A 7 8.48 8.48 -6.58
C TRP A 7 7.87 7.08 -6.41
N TYR A 8 8.03 6.47 -5.21
CA TYR A 8 7.43 5.18 -4.88
C TYR A 8 5.91 5.22 -5.05
N TRP A 9 5.26 6.23 -4.49
CA TRP A 9 3.80 6.34 -4.57
C TRP A 9 3.32 6.70 -5.97
N SER A 10 4.09 7.46 -6.74
CA SER A 10 3.79 7.73 -8.14
C SER A 10 3.82 6.44 -8.98
N TRP A 11 4.80 5.58 -8.74
CA TRP A 11 4.88 4.28 -9.40
C TRP A 11 3.72 3.39 -8.97
N MET A 12 3.35 3.41 -7.70
CA MET A 12 2.21 2.68 -7.18
C MET A 12 0.91 3.14 -7.82
N GLU A 13 0.71 4.45 -7.94
CA GLU A 13 -0.46 5.05 -8.60
C GLU A 13 -0.53 4.59 -10.07
N TYR A 14 0.58 4.62 -10.77
CA TYR A 14 0.66 4.15 -12.16
C TYR A 14 0.22 2.69 -12.28
N GLN A 15 0.73 1.82 -11.43
CA GLN A 15 0.35 0.40 -11.44
C GLN A 15 -1.15 0.21 -11.17
N LEU A 16 -1.70 0.96 -10.22
CA LEU A 16 -3.13 0.91 -9.90
C LEU A 16 -3.98 1.32 -11.10
N VAL A 17 -3.68 2.45 -11.71
CA VAL A 17 -4.41 2.96 -12.87
C VAL A 17 -4.31 1.99 -14.04
N PHE A 18 -3.09 1.57 -14.38
CA PHE A 18 -2.84 0.68 -15.51
C PHE A 18 -3.55 -0.67 -15.34
N SER A 19 -3.50 -1.26 -14.15
CA SER A 19 -4.02 -2.60 -13.90
C SER A 19 -5.54 -2.64 -13.68
N THR A 20 -6.16 -1.54 -13.26
CA THR A 20 -7.59 -1.54 -12.88
C THR A 20 -8.50 -0.76 -13.81
N SER A 21 -7.96 0.07 -14.71
CA SER A 21 -8.77 0.95 -15.57
C SER A 21 -9.71 0.20 -16.51
N SER A 22 -9.35 -0.99 -16.95
CA SER A 22 -10.17 -1.82 -17.85
C SER A 22 -11.10 -2.79 -17.12
N MET A 23 -11.02 -2.86 -15.80
CA MET A 23 -11.84 -3.77 -15.00
C MET A 23 -13.21 -3.17 -14.72
N SER A 24 -14.26 -3.93 -15.01
CA SER A 24 -15.65 -3.52 -14.77
C SER A 24 -16.25 -4.12 -13.50
N ASP A 25 -15.77 -5.28 -13.07
CA ASP A 25 -16.23 -5.92 -11.84
C ASP A 25 -15.60 -5.24 -10.63
N ALA A 26 -16.41 -4.62 -9.79
CA ALA A 26 -15.95 -3.85 -8.65
C ALA A 26 -15.20 -4.70 -7.61
N GLN A 27 -15.61 -5.95 -7.42
CA GLN A 27 -14.96 -6.85 -6.46
C GLN A 27 -13.58 -7.28 -6.96
N VAL A 28 -13.48 -7.66 -8.23
CA VAL A 28 -12.20 -8.02 -8.86
C VAL A 28 -11.24 -6.83 -8.88
N LYS A 29 -11.78 -5.65 -9.18
CA LYS A 29 -11.01 -4.40 -9.20
C LYS A 29 -10.40 -4.09 -7.83
N LEU A 30 -11.20 -4.15 -6.77
CA LEU A 30 -10.69 -3.92 -5.41
C LEU A 30 -9.66 -4.99 -5.01
N ALA A 31 -9.91 -6.26 -5.30
CA ALA A 31 -8.96 -7.33 -5.01
C ALA A 31 -7.62 -7.10 -5.71
N LYS A 32 -7.64 -6.65 -6.96
CA LYS A 32 -6.41 -6.30 -7.69
C LYS A 32 -5.69 -5.12 -7.05
N ALA A 33 -6.43 -4.09 -6.64
CA ALA A 33 -5.85 -2.94 -5.96
C ALA A 33 -5.17 -3.34 -4.64
N ILE A 34 -5.82 -4.17 -3.83
CA ILE A 34 -5.25 -4.65 -2.57
C ILE A 34 -3.99 -5.50 -2.84
N ALA A 35 -4.00 -6.35 -3.86
CA ALA A 35 -2.81 -7.10 -4.25
C ALA A 35 -1.63 -6.17 -4.58
N ILE A 36 -1.86 -5.12 -5.34
CA ILE A 36 -0.82 -4.13 -5.69
C ILE A 36 -0.29 -3.42 -4.44
N LEU A 37 -1.19 -2.98 -3.54
CA LEU A 37 -0.80 -2.23 -2.34
C LEU A 37 -0.03 -3.08 -1.33
N THR A 38 -0.25 -4.39 -1.30
CA THR A 38 0.31 -5.28 -0.28
C THR A 38 1.41 -6.20 -0.80
N GLN A 39 1.70 -6.19 -2.09
CA GLN A 39 2.69 -7.07 -2.71
C GLN A 39 4.11 -6.76 -2.25
N LYS A 40 4.92 -7.81 -2.17
CA LYS A 40 6.38 -7.68 -2.04
C LYS A 40 6.97 -7.46 -3.42
N TRP A 41 7.76 -6.40 -3.58
CA TRP A 41 8.43 -6.14 -4.85
C TRP A 41 9.57 -7.13 -5.08
N PRO A 42 9.74 -7.64 -6.31
CA PRO A 42 10.73 -8.68 -6.60
C PRO A 42 12.17 -8.18 -6.53
N ASP A 43 13.07 -9.05 -6.04
CA ASP A 43 14.49 -8.72 -5.84
C ASP A 43 15.25 -8.43 -7.14
N ASN A 44 14.82 -9.02 -8.25
CA ASN A 44 15.50 -8.92 -9.55
C ASN A 44 14.87 -7.89 -10.49
N SER A 45 13.96 -7.07 -9.99
CA SER A 45 13.28 -6.05 -10.79
C SER A 45 13.95 -4.70 -10.61
N LEU A 46 14.07 -3.95 -11.72
CA LEU A 46 14.55 -2.55 -11.70
C LEU A 46 13.38 -1.61 -12.01
N VAL A 47 13.29 -0.54 -11.23
CA VAL A 47 12.31 0.52 -11.43
C VAL A 47 13.10 1.82 -11.51
N ALA A 48 13.09 2.46 -12.70
CA ALA A 48 13.92 3.65 -13.00
C ALA A 48 15.40 3.47 -12.65
N GLY A 49 15.96 2.26 -12.90
CA GLY A 49 17.35 1.95 -12.60
C GLY A 49 17.66 1.59 -11.15
N ILE A 50 16.65 1.59 -10.28
CA ILE A 50 16.79 1.27 -8.85
C ILE A 50 16.21 -0.13 -8.61
N ASN A 51 16.88 -0.94 -7.77
CA ASN A 51 16.36 -2.24 -7.37
C ASN A 51 15.04 -2.07 -6.63
N ALA A 52 13.97 -2.67 -7.14
CA ALA A 52 12.62 -2.49 -6.63
C ALA A 52 12.47 -2.94 -5.18
N ALA A 53 12.98 -4.12 -4.84
CA ALA A 53 12.88 -4.64 -3.47
C ALA A 53 13.66 -3.78 -2.49
N GLN A 54 14.82 -3.28 -2.88
CA GLN A 54 15.61 -2.38 -2.04
C GLN A 54 14.90 -1.05 -1.82
N LEU A 55 14.32 -0.47 -2.86
CA LEU A 55 13.52 0.75 -2.75
C LEU A 55 12.34 0.53 -1.79
N GLN A 56 11.63 -0.58 -1.94
CA GLN A 56 10.52 -0.89 -1.05
C GLN A 56 10.98 -1.00 0.41
N ARG A 57 12.11 -1.65 0.68
CA ARG A 57 12.66 -1.72 2.04
C ARG A 57 12.97 -0.35 2.62
N VAL A 58 13.55 0.55 1.82
CA VAL A 58 13.84 1.92 2.26
C VAL A 58 12.53 2.67 2.59
N ILE A 59 11.52 2.55 1.74
CA ILE A 59 10.22 3.20 1.96
C ILE A 59 9.56 2.67 3.24
N ILE A 60 9.56 1.36 3.45
CA ILE A 60 8.97 0.74 4.64
C ILE A 60 9.62 1.26 5.92
N THR A 61 10.94 1.39 5.95
CA THR A 61 11.67 1.80 7.16
C THR A 61 11.68 3.31 7.36
N GLU A 62 11.69 4.10 6.30
CA GLU A 62 11.91 5.56 6.38
C GLU A 62 10.63 6.38 6.26
N SER A 63 9.57 5.89 5.58
CA SER A 63 8.30 6.63 5.47
C SER A 63 7.68 7.01 6.81
N PRO A 64 7.59 6.10 7.80
CA PRO A 64 7.02 6.46 9.09
C PRO A 64 7.77 7.61 9.77
N LYS A 65 9.09 7.63 9.64
CA LYS A 65 9.92 8.71 10.20
C LYS A 65 9.63 10.04 9.51
N ALA A 66 9.45 10.05 8.20
CA ALA A 66 9.12 11.25 7.45
C ALA A 66 7.74 11.80 7.80
N MET A 67 6.78 10.91 8.08
CA MET A 67 5.42 11.31 8.46
C MET A 67 5.33 11.80 9.91
N HIS A 68 6.21 11.36 10.80
CA HIS A 68 6.20 11.74 12.20
C HIS A 68 7.26 12.79 12.53
N THR A 69 7.40 13.79 11.66
CA THR A 69 8.32 14.90 11.86
C THR A 69 7.59 16.15 12.33
N LYS A 70 8.34 17.09 12.94
CA LYS A 70 7.79 18.39 13.36
C LYS A 70 7.33 19.24 12.18
N SER A 71 7.83 19.00 10.98
CA SER A 71 7.50 19.74 9.76
C SER A 71 6.37 19.11 8.95
N ILE A 72 5.68 18.09 9.47
CA ILE A 72 4.64 17.36 8.74
C ILE A 72 3.52 18.28 8.23
N ASP A 73 3.07 19.24 9.04
CA ASP A 73 1.99 20.14 8.66
C ASP A 73 2.39 21.02 7.49
N LYS A 74 3.60 21.57 7.53
CA LYS A 74 4.15 22.40 6.46
C LYS A 74 4.33 21.59 5.17
N GLU A 75 4.92 20.40 5.28
CA GLU A 75 5.14 19.50 4.15
C GLU A 75 3.81 19.09 3.51
N ASN A 76 2.79 18.85 4.32
CA ASN A 76 1.45 18.54 3.84
C ASN A 76 0.84 19.72 3.09
N GLU A 77 0.95 20.94 3.61
CA GLU A 77 0.47 22.16 2.95
C GLU A 77 1.18 22.40 1.61
N GLU A 78 2.45 22.04 1.50
CA GLU A 78 3.24 22.13 0.27
C GLU A 78 2.91 21.02 -0.73
N GLY A 79 2.01 20.09 -0.39
CA GLY A 79 1.55 19.02 -1.28
C GLY A 79 2.52 17.84 -1.40
N LEU A 80 3.47 17.69 -0.49
CA LEU A 80 4.50 16.65 -0.56
C LEU A 80 3.96 15.23 -0.32
N PHE A 81 2.76 15.11 0.23
CA PHE A 81 2.08 13.82 0.41
C PHE A 81 0.90 13.63 -0.55
N GLY A 82 0.81 14.46 -1.59
CA GLY A 82 -0.33 14.47 -2.51
C GLY A 82 -0.55 13.16 -3.25
N VAL A 83 0.54 12.52 -3.70
CA VAL A 83 0.44 11.24 -4.43
C VAL A 83 -0.05 10.13 -3.51
N TYR A 84 0.49 10.03 -2.30
CA TYR A 84 0.04 9.08 -1.29
C TYR A 84 -1.47 9.23 -1.02
N LYS A 85 -1.92 10.46 -0.83
CA LYS A 85 -3.35 10.77 -0.62
C LYS A 85 -4.21 10.32 -1.80
N ARG A 86 -3.74 10.54 -3.04
CA ARG A 86 -4.48 10.10 -4.23
C ARG A 86 -4.59 8.59 -4.32
N VAL A 87 -3.53 7.87 -3.97
CA VAL A 87 -3.55 6.39 -3.93
C VAL A 87 -4.61 5.92 -2.91
N ILE A 88 -4.58 6.47 -1.70
CA ILE A 88 -5.57 6.12 -0.66
C ILE A 88 -6.99 6.45 -1.15
N GLN A 89 -7.19 7.63 -1.72
CA GLN A 89 -8.52 8.05 -2.21
C GLN A 89 -9.03 7.11 -3.31
N ARG A 90 -8.18 6.77 -4.27
CA ARG A 90 -8.55 5.89 -5.38
C ARG A 90 -9.06 4.53 -4.91
N VAL A 91 -8.37 3.92 -3.97
CA VAL A 91 -8.76 2.60 -3.45
C VAL A 91 -9.95 2.71 -2.49
N SER A 92 -10.02 3.80 -1.73
CA SER A 92 -11.20 4.10 -0.89
C SER A 92 -12.47 4.22 -1.73
N ASP A 93 -12.39 4.85 -2.90
CA ASP A 93 -13.52 4.94 -3.84
C ASP A 93 -13.96 3.54 -4.32
N MET A 94 -13.01 2.63 -4.54
CA MET A 94 -13.33 1.24 -4.90
C MET A 94 -14.09 0.52 -3.77
N VAL A 95 -13.79 0.80 -2.51
CA VAL A 95 -14.53 0.27 -1.36
C VAL A 95 -15.98 0.78 -1.39
N ILE A 96 -16.17 2.06 -1.61
CA ILE A 96 -17.50 2.69 -1.67
C ILE A 96 -18.30 2.18 -2.87
N ASP A 97 -17.67 1.87 -3.98
CA ASP A 97 -18.34 1.26 -5.13
C ASP A 97 -18.96 -0.10 -4.77
N LEU A 98 -18.31 -0.87 -3.90
CA LEU A 98 -18.82 -2.16 -3.43
C LEU A 98 -19.85 -2.02 -2.31
N ASN A 99 -19.61 -1.12 -1.38
CA ASN A 99 -20.53 -0.88 -0.25
C ASN A 99 -20.64 0.62 0.02
N PRO A 100 -21.59 1.30 -0.62
CA PRO A 100 -21.77 2.74 -0.43
C PRO A 100 -22.08 3.17 1.02
N LYS A 101 -22.47 2.24 1.88
CA LYS A 101 -22.80 2.50 3.28
C LYS A 101 -21.61 2.29 4.22
N TYR A 102 -20.48 1.80 3.71
CA TYR A 102 -19.32 1.59 4.57
C TYR A 102 -18.78 2.94 5.07
N ALA A 103 -18.64 3.07 6.39
CA ALA A 103 -18.42 4.37 7.02
C ALA A 103 -16.96 4.83 7.03
N TYR A 104 -15.97 3.90 6.85
CA TYR A 104 -14.57 4.18 7.13
C TYR A 104 -13.62 3.79 5.99
N PRO A 105 -13.89 4.16 4.72
CA PRO A 105 -13.08 3.68 3.60
C PRO A 105 -11.62 4.15 3.67
N HIS A 106 -11.38 5.41 4.03
CA HIS A 106 -10.01 5.94 4.12
C HIS A 106 -9.23 5.31 5.26
N MET A 107 -9.84 5.17 6.44
CA MET A 107 -9.17 4.53 7.59
C MET A 107 -8.84 3.07 7.29
N LEU A 108 -9.75 2.36 6.61
CA LEU A 108 -9.53 0.97 6.23
C LEU A 108 -8.32 0.84 5.29
N ILE A 109 -8.29 1.61 4.21
CA ILE A 109 -7.22 1.50 3.22
C ILE A 109 -5.88 1.98 3.78
N THR A 110 -5.86 3.06 4.54
CA THR A 110 -4.63 3.52 5.21
C THR A 110 -4.10 2.45 6.17
N THR A 111 -4.98 1.83 6.94
CA THR A 111 -4.60 0.74 7.85
C THR A 111 -4.01 -0.45 7.08
N VAL A 112 -4.58 -0.82 5.95
CA VAL A 112 -4.06 -1.89 5.11
C VAL A 112 -2.67 -1.56 4.58
N VAL A 113 -2.48 -0.36 4.03
CA VAL A 113 -1.19 0.07 3.48
C VAL A 113 -0.10 0.09 4.55
N GLU A 114 -0.36 0.78 5.65
CA GLU A 114 0.62 0.91 6.73
C GLU A 114 0.87 -0.43 7.40
N GLY A 115 -0.19 -1.20 7.64
CA GLY A 115 -0.08 -2.53 8.23
C GLY A 115 0.70 -3.50 7.34
N ALA A 116 0.47 -3.49 6.04
CA ALA A 116 1.21 -4.35 5.10
C ALA A 116 2.71 -4.03 5.10
N HIS A 117 3.07 -2.74 5.12
CA HIS A 117 4.46 -2.32 5.24
C HIS A 117 5.10 -2.85 6.53
N GLN A 118 4.42 -2.71 7.67
CA GLN A 118 4.90 -3.21 8.96
C GLN A 118 5.04 -4.75 8.97
N MET A 119 4.05 -5.46 8.43
CA MET A 119 4.11 -6.91 8.37
C MET A 119 5.27 -7.41 7.49
N ARG A 120 5.58 -6.71 6.39
CA ARG A 120 6.75 -7.02 5.56
C ARG A 120 8.05 -6.87 6.35
N PHE A 121 8.18 -5.77 7.10
CA PHE A 121 9.34 -5.54 7.95
C PHE A 121 9.45 -6.60 9.06
N PHE A 122 8.36 -6.87 9.76
CA PHE A 122 8.36 -7.84 10.87
C PHE A 122 8.62 -9.27 10.38
N ALA A 123 8.16 -9.62 9.19
CA ALA A 123 8.43 -10.94 8.62
C ALA A 123 9.93 -11.21 8.47
N ASP A 124 10.70 -10.17 8.12
CA ASP A 124 12.14 -10.28 7.95
C ASP A 124 12.91 -10.21 9.28
N HIS A 125 12.38 -9.52 10.30
CA HIS A 125 13.11 -9.19 11.53
C HIS A 125 12.50 -9.78 12.80
N LEU A 126 11.17 -9.91 12.86
CA LEU A 126 10.42 -10.42 14.02
C LEU A 126 9.36 -11.42 13.56
N PRO A 127 9.75 -12.53 12.90
CA PRO A 127 8.79 -13.40 12.20
C PRO A 127 7.73 -14.02 13.10
N THR A 128 8.00 -14.17 14.41
CA THR A 128 7.04 -14.80 15.33
C THR A 128 5.75 -13.99 15.55
N ILE A 129 5.74 -12.70 15.20
CA ILE A 129 4.54 -11.86 15.33
C ILE A 129 3.78 -11.68 14.01
N THR A 130 4.16 -12.43 12.97
CA THR A 130 3.59 -12.27 11.64
C THR A 130 2.89 -13.51 11.10
N ASP A 131 2.89 -14.62 11.82
CA ASP A 131 2.38 -15.90 11.35
C ASP A 131 3.02 -16.36 10.03
N GLN A 132 4.20 -15.84 9.69
CA GLN A 132 4.89 -16.20 8.45
C GLN A 132 5.58 -17.56 8.60
N VAL A 133 5.24 -18.46 7.68
CA VAL A 133 5.95 -19.72 7.47
C VAL A 133 6.93 -19.51 6.31
N GLU A 134 8.09 -20.17 6.35
CA GLU A 134 9.09 -20.08 5.29
C GLU A 134 8.48 -20.19 3.88
N ASN A 135 8.92 -19.30 2.98
CA ASN A 135 8.53 -19.25 1.57
C ASN A 135 7.09 -18.82 1.25
N GLN A 136 6.37 -18.21 2.20
CA GLN A 136 5.03 -17.68 1.93
C GLN A 136 5.03 -16.16 1.72
N ALA A 137 5.67 -15.71 0.64
CA ALA A 137 5.71 -14.30 0.29
C ALA A 137 4.32 -13.67 0.08
N GLN A 138 3.31 -14.49 -0.21
CA GLN A 138 1.93 -14.05 -0.45
C GLN A 138 1.06 -14.04 0.81
N LEU A 139 1.59 -14.42 1.95
CA LEU A 139 0.78 -14.51 3.18
C LEU A 139 0.23 -13.16 3.61
N VAL A 140 1.02 -12.12 3.53
CA VAL A 140 0.59 -10.75 3.86
C VAL A 140 -0.54 -10.29 2.94
N GLU A 141 -0.39 -10.52 1.65
CA GLU A 141 -1.45 -10.21 0.68
C GLU A 141 -2.74 -10.97 0.98
N SER A 142 -2.65 -12.28 1.19
CA SER A 142 -3.82 -13.13 1.49
C SER A 142 -4.53 -12.68 2.76
N PHE A 143 -3.77 -12.32 3.78
CA PHE A 143 -4.33 -11.82 5.03
C PHE A 143 -5.15 -10.54 4.80
N TYR A 144 -4.61 -9.58 4.06
CA TYR A 144 -5.32 -8.31 3.82
C TYR A 144 -6.49 -8.46 2.85
N GLN A 145 -6.42 -9.37 1.88
CA GLN A 145 -7.57 -9.71 1.03
C GLN A 145 -8.73 -10.24 1.89
N ASP A 146 -8.45 -11.17 2.79
CA ASP A 146 -9.44 -11.74 3.69
C ASP A 146 -10.03 -10.67 4.62
N LEU A 147 -9.17 -9.85 5.21
CA LEU A 147 -9.59 -8.76 6.10
C LEU A 147 -10.55 -7.79 5.40
N ILE A 148 -10.20 -7.35 4.20
CA ILE A 148 -11.03 -6.42 3.42
C ILE A 148 -12.39 -7.05 3.10
N GLN A 149 -12.39 -8.28 2.59
CA GLN A 149 -13.63 -8.97 2.23
C GLN A 149 -14.58 -9.11 3.41
N LYS A 150 -14.07 -9.46 4.58
CA LYS A 150 -14.88 -9.63 5.78
C LYS A 150 -15.35 -8.31 6.39
N THR A 151 -14.58 -7.25 6.21
CA THR A 151 -14.86 -5.95 6.83
C THR A 151 -15.92 -5.16 6.09
N ILE A 152 -15.95 -5.21 4.76
CA ILE A 152 -16.82 -4.36 3.94
C ILE A 152 -18.18 -4.99 3.60
N ILE A 153 -18.46 -6.17 4.10
CA ILE A 153 -19.77 -6.85 3.90
C ILE A 153 -20.92 -6.00 4.42
#